data_2e3b3f7b6dc3a6d8b5661940b1e30daf
#
_entry.id   2e3b3f7b6dc3a6d8b5661940b1e30daf
#
_cell.length_a   1.000
_cell.length_b   1.000
_cell.length_c   1.000
_cell.angle_alpha   90.00
_cell.angle_beta   90.00
_cell.angle_gamma   90.00
#
_symmetry.space_group_name_H-M   'P 1'
#
loop_
_entity.id
_entity.type
_entity.pdbx_description
1 polymer ?
#
loop_
_entity_poly.entity_id
_entity_poly.type
_entity_poly.pdbx_seq_one_letter_code
_entity_poly.pdbx_strand_id
1 'polypeptide(L)'
;IHDRELQSKNFYKQANAVGRLYKKVTDARRDFLHKQSTYFATNYSNIVIEDLKITKMVKGVFSKHINDASWGAFFVMLEYKSNNLVRVNPAYTSRECSKCGHTCKENRVTQSIFKCVSCGHEDNADVDAAKVIMGRAFPNSRERSAVVQALAVESNVI
;
A
#
# COMPACT_ATOMS: atom_id res chain seq x y z
N ILE A 1 -20.21 -18.43 -37.89
CA ILE A 1 -18.81 -18.43 -38.41
C ILE A 1 -18.40 -16.98 -38.40
N HIS A 2 -17.62 -16.55 -37.41
CA HIS A 2 -17.08 -15.21 -37.33
C HIS A 2 -15.84 -15.16 -38.23
N ASP A 3 -15.96 -14.46 -39.37
CA ASP A 3 -14.82 -14.10 -40.21
C ASP A 3 -13.83 -13.29 -39.36
N ARG A 4 -12.73 -13.91 -38.99
CA ARG A 4 -11.57 -13.17 -38.45
C ARG A 4 -11.00 -12.38 -39.63
N GLU A 5 -11.31 -11.09 -39.70
CA GLU A 5 -10.62 -10.18 -40.62
C GLU A 5 -9.12 -10.36 -40.40
N LEU A 6 -8.45 -10.82 -41.46
CA LEU A 6 -6.98 -10.97 -41.48
C LEU A 6 -6.36 -9.58 -41.40
N GLN A 7 -5.88 -9.26 -40.21
CA GLN A 7 -5.28 -7.95 -39.96
C GLN A 7 -3.95 -7.82 -40.73
N SER A 8 -3.64 -6.61 -41.19
CA SER A 8 -2.46 -6.36 -42.04
C SER A 8 -1.15 -6.66 -41.32
N LYS A 9 -0.07 -6.97 -42.07
CA LYS A 9 1.29 -7.18 -41.52
C LYS A 9 1.75 -5.98 -40.68
N ASN A 10 1.37 -4.76 -41.03
CA ASN A 10 1.67 -3.55 -40.28
C ASN A 10 0.96 -3.52 -38.91
N PHE A 11 -0.27 -4.01 -38.85
CA PHE A 11 -0.96 -4.14 -37.57
C PHE A 11 -0.18 -5.05 -36.60
N TYR A 12 0.23 -6.23 -37.03
CA TYR A 12 1.00 -7.15 -36.19
C TYR A 12 2.36 -6.56 -35.79
N LYS A 13 3.03 -5.83 -36.68
CA LYS A 13 4.27 -5.13 -36.35
C LYS A 13 4.07 -4.10 -35.24
N GLN A 14 3.01 -3.29 -35.33
CA GLN A 14 2.69 -2.29 -34.31
C GLN A 14 2.23 -2.93 -33.00
N ALA A 15 1.38 -3.95 -33.05
CA ALA A 15 0.95 -4.69 -31.86
C ALA A 15 2.15 -5.30 -31.11
N ASN A 16 3.10 -5.87 -31.83
CA ASN A 16 4.34 -6.39 -31.24
C ASN A 16 5.22 -5.30 -30.63
N ALA A 17 5.28 -4.11 -31.26
CA ALA A 17 6.02 -2.97 -30.71
C ALA A 17 5.38 -2.49 -29.40
N VAL A 18 4.05 -2.34 -29.37
CA VAL A 18 3.28 -2.00 -28.16
C VAL A 18 3.47 -3.08 -27.09
N GLY A 19 3.38 -4.35 -27.44
CA GLY A 19 3.61 -5.47 -26.51
C GLY A 19 4.99 -5.41 -25.85
N ARG A 20 6.04 -5.07 -26.61
CA ARG A 20 7.40 -4.87 -26.06
C ARG A 20 7.47 -3.71 -25.07
N LEU A 21 6.76 -2.62 -25.33
CA LEU A 21 6.69 -1.48 -24.40
C LEU A 21 5.97 -1.85 -23.10
N TYR A 22 4.83 -2.51 -23.19
CA TYR A 22 4.12 -3.01 -22.00
C TYR A 22 4.98 -3.97 -21.19
N LYS A 23 5.72 -4.87 -21.86
CA LYS A 23 6.65 -5.76 -21.18
C LYS A 23 7.73 -4.99 -20.41
N LYS A 24 8.35 -3.97 -21.01
CA LYS A 24 9.35 -3.13 -20.33
C LYS A 24 8.77 -2.46 -19.07
N VAL A 25 7.55 -1.90 -19.16
CA VAL A 25 6.88 -1.28 -18.01
C VAL A 25 6.62 -2.32 -16.91
N THR A 26 6.15 -3.50 -17.28
CA THR A 26 5.89 -4.59 -16.32
C THR A 26 7.17 -5.07 -15.65
N ASP A 27 8.23 -5.24 -16.41
CA ASP A 27 9.53 -5.70 -15.89
C ASP A 27 10.15 -4.64 -14.95
N ALA A 28 10.10 -3.35 -15.32
CA ALA A 28 10.57 -2.26 -14.47
C ALA A 28 9.77 -2.15 -13.15
N ARG A 29 8.44 -2.28 -13.23
CA ARG A 29 7.57 -2.30 -12.05
C ARG A 29 7.91 -3.47 -11.13
N ARG A 30 8.07 -4.66 -11.69
CA ARG A 30 8.43 -5.86 -10.92
C ARG A 30 9.80 -5.70 -10.25
N ASP A 31 10.80 -5.18 -10.93
CA ASP A 31 12.12 -4.90 -10.37
C ASP A 31 12.02 -3.92 -9.19
N PHE A 32 11.27 -2.83 -9.36
CA PHE A 32 11.01 -1.87 -8.29
C PHE A 32 10.39 -2.55 -7.06
N LEU A 33 9.31 -3.33 -7.23
CA LEU A 33 8.65 -4.02 -6.13
C LEU A 33 9.58 -5.02 -5.43
N HIS A 34 10.41 -5.73 -6.19
CA HIS A 34 11.42 -6.64 -5.62
C HIS A 34 12.44 -5.89 -4.77
N LYS A 35 12.93 -4.75 -5.23
CA LYS A 35 13.89 -3.91 -4.49
C LYS A 35 13.26 -3.36 -3.22
N GLN A 36 12.06 -2.80 -3.30
CA GLN A 36 11.36 -2.25 -2.14
C GLN A 36 11.03 -3.33 -1.11
N SER A 37 10.45 -4.45 -1.52
CA SER A 37 10.11 -5.53 -0.60
C SER A 37 11.35 -6.14 0.07
N THR A 38 12.48 -6.20 -0.63
CA THR A 38 13.76 -6.66 -0.05
C THR A 38 14.27 -5.63 0.95
N TYR A 39 14.22 -4.33 0.63
CA TYR A 39 14.61 -3.27 1.54
C TYR A 39 13.83 -3.35 2.86
N PHE A 40 12.50 -3.45 2.81
CA PHE A 40 11.69 -3.57 4.02
C PHE A 40 12.01 -4.85 4.81
N ALA A 41 12.09 -5.99 4.13
CA ALA A 41 12.37 -7.27 4.79
C ALA A 41 13.77 -7.34 5.46
N THR A 42 14.74 -6.62 4.90
CA THR A 42 16.11 -6.60 5.44
C THR A 42 16.26 -5.62 6.59
N ASN A 43 15.57 -4.47 6.53
CA ASN A 43 15.78 -3.40 7.50
C ASN A 43 14.81 -3.45 8.70
N TYR A 44 13.68 -4.19 8.58
CA TYR A 44 12.67 -4.25 9.64
C TYR A 44 12.34 -5.67 10.02
N SER A 45 12.47 -5.98 11.32
CA SER A 45 12.13 -7.30 11.86
C SER A 45 10.64 -7.58 11.87
N ASN A 46 9.83 -6.54 12.04
CA ASN A 46 8.37 -6.62 12.06
C ASN A 46 7.79 -5.67 11.02
N ILE A 47 6.94 -6.17 10.15
CA ILE A 47 6.19 -5.39 9.18
C ILE A 47 4.70 -5.57 9.46
N VAL A 48 3.97 -4.47 9.59
CA VAL A 48 2.52 -4.51 9.81
C VAL A 48 1.81 -3.91 8.61
N ILE A 49 0.82 -4.62 8.10
CA ILE A 49 -0.01 -4.17 6.98
C ILE A 49 -1.48 -4.32 7.31
N GLU A 50 -2.31 -3.55 6.64
CA GLU A 50 -3.76 -3.75 6.68
C GLU A 50 -4.17 -4.98 5.87
N ASP A 51 -5.13 -5.77 6.37
CA ASP A 51 -5.74 -6.90 5.65
C ASP A 51 -6.76 -6.38 4.61
N LEU A 52 -6.26 -5.72 3.57
CA LEU A 52 -7.07 -5.18 2.50
C LEU A 52 -7.53 -6.29 1.55
N LYS A 53 -8.83 -6.37 1.31
CA LYS A 53 -9.40 -7.27 0.29
C LYS A 53 -9.25 -6.67 -1.10
N ILE A 54 -8.03 -6.69 -1.63
CA ILE A 54 -7.67 -6.10 -2.94
C ILE A 54 -8.59 -6.58 -4.06
N THR A 55 -9.00 -7.85 -4.05
CA THR A 55 -9.94 -8.41 -5.03
C THR A 55 -11.30 -7.70 -5.07
N LYS A 56 -11.75 -7.12 -3.94
CA LYS A 56 -12.98 -6.31 -3.89
C LYS A 56 -12.75 -4.90 -4.41
N MET A 57 -11.57 -4.34 -4.17
CA MET A 57 -11.19 -2.99 -4.62
C MET A 57 -11.01 -2.92 -6.15
N VAL A 58 -10.54 -4.01 -6.76
CA VAL A 58 -10.30 -4.11 -8.21
C VAL A 58 -11.59 -4.15 -9.04
N LYS A 59 -12.76 -4.36 -8.42
CA LYS A 59 -14.06 -4.39 -9.13
C LYS A 59 -14.69 -3.00 -9.35
N GLY A 60 -14.08 -1.91 -8.89
CA GLY A 60 -14.60 -0.54 -8.98
C GLY A 60 -14.01 0.27 -10.14
N VAL A 61 -14.45 1.52 -10.25
CA VAL A 61 -14.00 2.50 -11.25
C VAL A 61 -12.47 2.69 -11.26
N PHE A 62 -11.82 2.46 -10.12
CA PHE A 62 -10.36 2.58 -9.94
C PHE A 62 -9.60 1.26 -10.15
N SER A 63 -10.25 0.21 -10.67
CA SER A 63 -9.66 -1.13 -10.83
C SER A 63 -8.32 -1.12 -11.58
N LYS A 64 -8.20 -0.32 -12.64
CA LYS A 64 -6.97 -0.17 -13.42
C LYS A 64 -5.84 0.41 -12.58
N HIS A 65 -6.09 1.48 -11.83
CA HIS A 65 -5.07 2.13 -10.99
C HIS A 65 -4.59 1.23 -9.85
N ILE A 66 -5.50 0.48 -9.24
CA ILE A 66 -5.16 -0.49 -8.16
C ILE A 66 -4.33 -1.65 -8.71
N ASN A 67 -4.68 -2.18 -9.88
CA ASN A 67 -3.88 -3.19 -10.57
C ASN A 67 -2.52 -2.64 -11.01
N ASP A 68 -2.49 -1.41 -11.52
CA ASP A 68 -1.26 -0.74 -11.94
C ASP A 68 -0.32 -0.48 -10.76
N ALA A 69 -0.84 -0.18 -9.57
CA ALA A 69 -0.05 -0.04 -8.34
C ALA A 69 0.54 -1.38 -7.83
N SER A 70 0.04 -2.52 -8.33
CA SER A 70 0.58 -3.86 -8.03
C SER A 70 0.67 -4.19 -6.52
N TRP A 71 -0.24 -3.63 -5.70
CA TRP A 71 -0.27 -3.84 -4.25
C TRP A 71 -0.32 -5.32 -3.87
N GLY A 72 -1.10 -6.12 -4.60
CA GLY A 72 -1.18 -7.56 -4.37
C GLY A 72 0.17 -8.26 -4.54
N ALA A 73 0.90 -7.92 -5.59
CA ALA A 73 2.23 -8.48 -5.84
C ALA A 73 3.23 -8.05 -4.76
N PHE A 74 3.16 -6.79 -4.31
CA PHE A 74 4.01 -6.28 -3.23
C PHE A 74 3.77 -7.03 -1.92
N PHE A 75 2.51 -7.22 -1.52
CA PHE A 75 2.17 -7.96 -0.31
C PHE A 75 2.63 -9.42 -0.35
N VAL A 76 2.47 -10.10 -1.50
CA VAL A 76 3.02 -11.45 -1.68
C VAL A 76 4.54 -11.46 -1.54
N MET A 77 5.23 -10.45 -2.09
CA MET A 77 6.69 -10.35 -1.95
C MET A 77 7.12 -10.11 -0.50
N LEU A 78 6.40 -9.30 0.26
CA LEU A 78 6.65 -9.11 1.69
C LEU A 78 6.41 -10.39 2.49
N GLU A 79 5.36 -11.15 2.15
CA GLU A 79 4.98 -12.37 2.87
C GLU A 79 6.08 -13.45 2.86
N TYR A 80 6.76 -13.65 1.72
CA TYR A 80 7.83 -14.65 1.68
C TYR A 80 9.23 -14.10 2.00
N LYS A 81 9.42 -12.77 2.06
CA LYS A 81 10.72 -12.17 2.35
C LYS A 81 10.88 -11.73 3.80
N SER A 82 9.80 -11.28 4.45
CA SER A 82 9.90 -10.73 5.80
C SER A 82 9.92 -11.82 6.87
N ASN A 83 10.65 -11.55 7.96
CA ASN A 83 10.71 -12.46 9.09
C ASN A 83 9.37 -12.53 9.85
N ASN A 84 8.71 -11.39 10.01
CA ASN A 84 7.41 -11.30 10.68
C ASN A 84 6.52 -10.27 9.96
N LEU A 85 5.48 -10.75 9.27
CA LEU A 85 4.47 -9.93 8.64
C LEU A 85 3.13 -10.09 9.38
N VAL A 86 2.66 -9.03 10.01
CA VAL A 86 1.39 -9.02 10.75
C VAL A 86 0.32 -8.31 9.93
N ARG A 87 -0.84 -8.94 9.78
CA ARG A 87 -2.01 -8.35 9.12
C ARG A 87 -3.01 -7.88 10.18
N VAL A 88 -3.47 -6.63 10.08
CA VAL A 88 -4.47 -6.06 11.00
C VAL A 88 -5.74 -5.66 10.28
N ASN A 89 -6.84 -5.60 11.02
CA ASN A 89 -8.13 -5.17 10.48
C ASN A 89 -8.06 -3.70 10.05
N PRO A 90 -8.39 -3.36 8.77
CA PRO A 90 -8.33 -2.00 8.23
C PRO A 90 -9.47 -1.09 8.70
N ALA A 91 -10.49 -1.62 9.41
CA ALA A 91 -11.66 -0.83 9.79
C ALA A 91 -11.28 0.35 10.68
N TYR A 92 -11.61 1.56 10.21
CA TYR A 92 -11.46 2.83 10.93
C TYR A 92 -10.03 3.28 11.26
N THR A 93 -8.98 2.64 10.78
CA THR A 93 -7.58 3.01 11.03
C THR A 93 -7.29 4.48 10.75
N SER A 94 -7.89 5.04 9.69
CA SER A 94 -7.74 6.45 9.31
C SER A 94 -8.59 7.45 10.11
N ARG A 95 -9.37 6.99 11.10
CA ARG A 95 -10.28 7.81 11.91
C ARG A 95 -10.05 7.65 13.41
N GLU A 96 -9.31 6.63 13.81
CA GLU A 96 -8.94 6.34 15.17
C GLU A 96 -7.73 7.19 15.56
N CYS A 97 -7.76 7.75 16.77
CA CYS A 97 -6.63 8.51 17.30
C CYS A 97 -5.57 7.57 17.88
N SER A 98 -4.35 7.65 17.40
CA SER A 98 -3.23 6.82 17.89
C SER A 98 -2.88 7.07 19.34
N LYS A 99 -3.26 8.25 19.90
CA LYS A 99 -2.98 8.63 21.29
C LYS A 99 -4.02 8.18 22.29
N CYS A 100 -5.33 8.33 21.97
CA CYS A 100 -6.41 8.06 22.94
C CYS A 100 -7.40 6.97 22.46
N GLY A 101 -7.28 6.45 21.25
CA GLY A 101 -8.18 5.43 20.70
C GLY A 101 -9.56 5.95 20.27
N HIS A 102 -9.85 7.26 20.44
CA HIS A 102 -11.15 7.82 20.05
C HIS A 102 -11.32 7.74 18.53
N THR A 103 -12.43 7.14 18.09
CA THR A 103 -12.73 6.95 16.66
C THR A 103 -13.88 7.84 16.24
N CYS A 104 -13.61 8.83 15.39
CA CYS A 104 -14.61 9.74 14.86
C CYS A 104 -14.26 10.15 13.41
N LYS A 105 -15.28 10.41 12.59
CA LYS A 105 -15.07 10.86 11.21
C LYS A 105 -14.41 12.24 11.17
N GLU A 106 -14.75 13.09 12.11
CA GLU A 106 -14.29 14.46 12.25
C GLU A 106 -12.82 14.56 12.66
N ASN A 107 -12.20 13.49 13.17
CA ASN A 107 -10.78 13.42 13.47
C ASN A 107 -9.91 13.65 12.19
N ARG A 108 -10.39 13.22 11.01
CA ARG A 108 -9.70 13.45 9.73
C ARG A 108 -10.19 14.75 9.12
N VAL A 109 -9.51 15.85 9.43
CA VAL A 109 -9.87 17.20 8.99
C VAL A 109 -9.69 17.37 7.48
N THR A 110 -8.57 16.87 6.94
CA THR A 110 -8.26 16.83 5.51
C THR A 110 -7.64 15.49 5.14
N GLN A 111 -7.21 15.34 3.88
CA GLN A 111 -6.49 14.16 3.45
C GLN A 111 -5.16 13.98 4.20
N SER A 112 -4.49 15.07 4.54
CA SER A 112 -3.16 15.08 5.18
C SER A 112 -3.17 15.46 6.66
N ILE A 113 -4.26 16.04 7.19
CA ILE A 113 -4.32 16.56 8.56
C ILE A 113 -5.29 15.73 9.39
N PHE A 114 -4.78 15.20 10.49
CA PHE A 114 -5.52 14.54 11.57
C PHE A 114 -5.55 15.44 12.81
N LYS A 115 -6.73 15.59 13.41
CA LYS A 115 -6.93 16.30 14.69
C LYS A 115 -8.00 15.63 15.49
N CYS A 116 -7.63 15.02 16.60
CA CYS A 116 -8.57 14.32 17.46
C CYS A 116 -9.52 15.29 18.16
N VAL A 117 -10.84 15.12 17.97
CA VAL A 117 -11.86 15.96 18.62
C VAL A 117 -11.98 15.69 20.11
N SER A 118 -11.48 14.56 20.61
CA SER A 118 -11.55 14.17 22.03
C SER A 118 -10.36 14.68 22.83
N CYS A 119 -9.11 14.42 22.36
CA CYS A 119 -7.90 14.74 23.13
C CYS A 119 -7.04 15.85 22.52
N GLY A 120 -7.44 16.42 21.39
CA GLY A 120 -6.72 17.50 20.72
C GLY A 120 -5.40 17.08 20.03
N HIS A 121 -5.09 15.78 19.98
CA HIS A 121 -3.89 15.28 19.30
C HIS A 121 -3.92 15.65 17.81
N GLU A 122 -2.86 16.28 17.34
CA GLU A 122 -2.67 16.64 15.91
C GLU A 122 -1.47 15.91 15.34
N ASP A 123 -1.62 15.40 14.09
CA ASP A 123 -0.57 14.70 13.36
C ASP A 123 -0.85 14.73 11.85
N ASN A 124 0.11 14.26 11.04
CA ASN A 124 -0.18 13.89 9.67
C ASN A 124 -1.12 12.68 9.66
N ALA A 125 -2.17 12.73 8.81
CA ALA A 125 -3.23 11.71 8.82
C ALA A 125 -2.74 10.30 8.48
N ASP A 126 -1.73 10.18 7.62
CA ASP A 126 -1.18 8.89 7.21
C ASP A 126 -0.21 8.35 8.28
N VAL A 127 0.53 9.25 8.95
CA VAL A 127 1.39 8.90 10.09
C VAL A 127 0.57 8.46 11.29
N ASP A 128 -0.52 9.16 11.63
CA ASP A 128 -1.41 8.73 12.72
C ASP A 128 -2.05 7.37 12.42
N ALA A 129 -2.55 7.15 11.19
CA ALA A 129 -3.07 5.86 10.77
C ALA A 129 -2.03 4.74 10.88
N ALA A 130 -0.79 4.99 10.49
CA ALA A 130 0.30 4.02 10.63
C ALA A 130 0.59 3.67 12.09
N LYS A 131 0.54 4.65 13.00
CA LYS A 131 0.66 4.42 14.46
C LYS A 131 -0.49 3.58 14.99
N VAL A 132 -1.72 3.79 14.51
CA VAL A 132 -2.89 2.97 14.86
C VAL A 132 -2.70 1.52 14.38
N ILE A 133 -2.31 1.33 13.11
CA ILE A 133 -2.05 0.01 12.53
C ILE A 133 -1.01 -0.75 13.35
N MET A 134 0.08 -0.07 13.71
CA MET A 134 1.13 -0.63 14.55
C MET A 134 0.62 -0.97 15.96
N GLY A 135 -0.16 -0.09 16.58
CA GLY A 135 -0.75 -0.30 17.90
C GLY A 135 -1.70 -1.50 17.96
N ARG A 136 -2.37 -1.82 16.84
CA ARG A 136 -3.24 -3.00 16.74
C ARG A 136 -2.45 -4.31 16.69
N ALA A 137 -1.28 -4.29 16.03
CA ALA A 137 -0.41 -5.46 15.98
C ALA A 137 0.33 -5.70 17.32
N PHE A 138 0.74 -4.63 17.98
CA PHE A 138 1.57 -4.68 19.20
C PHE A 138 1.00 -3.78 20.31
N PRO A 139 -0.07 -4.19 21.00
CA PRO A 139 -0.76 -3.35 21.98
C PRO A 139 0.09 -3.01 23.20
N ASN A 140 1.05 -3.87 23.56
CA ASN A 140 1.81 -3.78 24.81
C ASN A 140 3.28 -3.40 24.66
N SER A 141 3.76 -2.93 23.50
CA SER A 141 5.18 -2.98 23.25
C SER A 141 5.90 -1.64 23.35
N ARG A 142 7.08 -1.72 23.97
CA ARG A 142 8.21 -0.81 23.79
C ARG A 142 8.69 -0.75 22.32
N GLU A 143 8.23 -1.66 21.48
CA GLU A 143 8.55 -1.80 20.03
C GLU A 143 7.91 -0.71 19.15
N ARG A 144 6.95 0.05 19.68
CA ARG A 144 6.33 1.19 18.96
C ARG A 144 7.34 2.24 18.51
N SER A 145 8.45 2.40 19.23
CA SER A 145 9.43 3.46 18.97
C SER A 145 10.33 3.18 17.76
N ALA A 146 10.65 1.93 17.46
CA ALA A 146 11.56 1.58 16.38
C ALA A 146 10.94 1.64 14.98
N VAL A 147 9.62 1.43 14.86
CA VAL A 147 8.93 1.32 13.57
C VAL A 147 8.38 2.65 13.06
N VAL A 148 8.09 3.59 13.95
CA VAL A 148 7.63 4.95 13.57
C VAL A 148 8.69 5.71 12.78
N GLN A 149 9.97 5.41 12.98
CA GLN A 149 11.06 6.02 12.19
C GLN A 149 11.07 5.59 10.70
N ALA A 150 10.55 4.41 10.37
CA ALA A 150 10.53 3.90 9.01
C ALA A 150 9.55 4.62 8.08
N LEU A 151 8.39 5.01 8.59
CA LEU A 151 7.34 5.66 7.80
C LEU A 151 7.60 7.16 7.57
N ALA A 152 8.38 7.79 8.44
CA ALA A 152 8.74 9.21 8.30
C ALA A 152 9.76 9.47 7.16
N VAL A 153 10.45 8.44 6.69
CA VAL A 153 11.44 8.57 5.59
C VAL A 153 10.77 8.59 4.22
N GLU A 154 9.58 8.01 4.07
CA GLU A 154 8.91 7.91 2.76
C GLU A 154 8.15 9.18 2.34
N SER A 155 7.86 10.09 3.25
CA SER A 155 7.23 11.39 2.92
C SER A 155 8.16 12.37 2.21
N ASN A 156 9.46 12.05 2.05
CA ASN A 156 10.47 12.92 1.40
C ASN A 156 10.95 12.36 0.04
N VAL A 157 10.31 11.33 -0.53
CA VAL A 157 10.67 10.76 -1.84
C VAL A 157 9.43 10.70 -2.73
N ILE A 158 8.95 11.87 -3.15
CA ILE A 158 8.18 12.08 -4.40
C ILE A 158 8.62 13.42 -4.98
#